data_eca36d1a94d3e8c70186c3d80e557867
#
_entry.id   eca36d1a94d3e8c70186c3d80e557867
#
_cell.length_a   1.000
_cell.length_b   1.000
_cell.length_c   1.000
_cell.angle_alpha   90.00
_cell.angle_beta   90.00
_cell.angle_gamma   90.00
#
_symmetry.space_group_name_H-M   'P 1'
#
loop_
_entity.id
_entity.type
_entity.pdbx_description
1 polymer ?
#
loop_
_entity_poly.entity_id
_entity_poly.type
_entity_poly.pdbx_seq_one_letter_code
_entity_poly.pdbx_strand_id
1 'polypeptide(L)'
;IDRSGSITESEEHHEEEEHHEEEEHHEEEGEISYFDKSFDNISFAASLNRDLNDNFDIDFGFAVVERAPSATELFMNGPHLATQRFEVGNTNLSVEESTNFEFTVNYNNEGTYSSFTMYSNSVDNYIYLMDESEEEHEEHDEEHEEGHDDHEGLTLANFMQQNAEFEGVELQVGR
;
A
#
# COMPACT_ATOMS: atom_id res chain seq x y z
N ILE A 1 -3.98 11.36 12.53
CA ILE A 1 -4.36 9.94 12.58
C ILE A 1 -3.27 9.18 13.30
N ASP A 2 -3.60 8.49 14.38
CA ASP A 2 -2.66 7.70 15.16
C ASP A 2 -2.68 6.25 14.70
N ARG A 3 -1.51 5.64 14.60
CA ARG A 3 -1.29 4.23 14.30
C ARG A 3 -0.36 3.63 15.34
N SER A 4 -0.76 2.54 15.95
CA SER A 4 0.07 1.77 16.88
C SER A 4 0.06 0.31 16.50
N GLY A 5 1.16 -0.37 16.72
CA GLY A 5 1.33 -1.78 16.43
C GLY A 5 2.52 -2.38 17.16
N SER A 6 2.63 -3.68 17.10
CA SER A 6 3.77 -4.42 17.63
C SER A 6 4.24 -5.43 16.60
N ILE A 7 5.53 -5.62 16.50
CA ILE A 7 6.18 -6.64 15.68
C ILE A 7 6.89 -7.58 16.66
N THR A 8 6.68 -8.88 16.48
CA THR A 8 7.38 -9.92 17.26
C THR A 8 8.48 -10.48 16.38
N GLU A 9 9.72 -10.35 16.80
CA GLU A 9 10.87 -10.99 16.17
C GLU A 9 11.21 -12.25 16.98
N SER A 10 11.28 -13.42 16.33
CA SER A 10 11.77 -14.64 16.95
C SER A 10 13.28 -14.72 16.72
N GLU A 11 14.08 -14.54 17.74
CA GLU A 11 15.51 -14.85 17.67
C GLU A 11 15.71 -16.35 17.97
N GLU A 12 16.13 -17.13 16.99
CA GLU A 12 16.61 -18.48 17.22
C GLU A 12 18.07 -18.44 17.71
N HIS A 13 18.26 -18.72 18.99
CA HIS A 13 19.59 -18.99 19.54
C HIS A 13 19.96 -20.47 19.39
N HIS A 14 20.94 -20.77 18.53
CA HIS A 14 21.63 -22.06 18.57
C HIS A 14 22.57 -22.10 19.76
N GLU A 15 22.20 -22.87 20.77
CA GLU A 15 23.16 -23.35 21.77
C GLU A 15 23.69 -24.73 21.37
N GLU A 16 25.02 -24.82 21.23
CA GLU A 16 25.74 -26.10 21.07
C GLU A 16 25.50 -26.99 22.29
N GLU A 17 25.16 -28.24 22.02
CA GLU A 17 24.88 -29.29 23.02
C GLU A 17 26.05 -29.54 23.96
N GLU A 18 25.84 -29.31 25.27
CA GLU A 18 26.40 -30.20 26.31
C GLU A 18 25.31 -30.56 27.33
N HIS A 19 25.08 -31.87 27.45
CA HIS A 19 24.13 -32.55 28.31
C HIS A 19 24.06 -32.00 29.73
N HIS A 20 22.88 -31.58 30.21
CA HIS A 20 22.39 -31.89 31.56
C HIS A 20 20.86 -31.85 31.58
N GLU A 21 20.26 -32.97 32.01
CA GLU A 21 18.85 -33.15 32.27
C GLU A 21 18.40 -32.24 33.43
N GLU A 22 17.59 -31.19 33.12
CA GLU A 22 16.57 -30.64 34.02
C GLU A 22 15.57 -29.93 33.08
N GLU A 23 14.31 -30.45 33.04
CA GLU A 23 13.21 -29.88 32.28
C GLU A 23 12.78 -28.53 32.89
N GLU A 24 13.32 -27.40 32.38
CA GLU A 24 12.70 -26.10 32.51
C GLU A 24 12.23 -25.68 31.12
N HIS A 25 10.92 -25.66 30.90
CA HIS A 25 10.32 -25.04 29.76
C HIS A 25 10.59 -23.52 29.81
N HIS A 26 11.65 -23.08 29.15
CA HIS A 26 11.76 -21.67 28.77
C HIS A 26 10.79 -21.43 27.61
N GLU A 27 9.67 -20.78 27.91
CA GLU A 27 8.88 -20.13 26.88
C GLU A 27 9.78 -19.01 26.31
N GLU A 28 10.29 -19.19 25.09
CA GLU A 28 11.00 -18.13 24.35
C GLU A 28 9.99 -17.03 24.05
N GLU A 29 9.96 -16.02 24.91
CA GLU A 29 9.24 -14.77 24.62
C GLU A 29 10.07 -14.00 23.57
N GLY A 30 9.69 -14.11 22.29
CA GLY A 30 10.26 -13.27 21.24
C GLY A 30 10.18 -11.78 21.62
N GLU A 31 11.17 -11.01 21.25
CA GLU A 31 11.21 -9.57 21.57
C GLU A 31 10.04 -8.85 20.86
N ILE A 32 9.17 -8.22 21.62
CA ILE A 32 8.03 -7.46 21.09
C ILE A 32 8.41 -6.00 20.98
N SER A 33 8.61 -5.51 19.75
CA SER A 33 8.83 -4.10 19.47
C SER A 33 7.49 -3.36 19.32
N TYR A 34 7.30 -2.30 20.11
CA TYR A 34 6.11 -1.44 20.06
C TYR A 34 6.38 -0.18 19.25
N PHE A 35 5.50 0.10 18.30
CA PHE A 35 5.56 1.29 17.45
C PHE A 35 4.31 2.13 17.66
N ASP A 36 4.50 3.45 17.70
CA ASP A 36 3.43 4.45 17.73
C ASP A 36 3.75 5.55 16.72
N LYS A 37 2.87 5.75 15.75
CA LYS A 37 3.02 6.74 14.69
C LYS A 37 1.79 7.61 14.55
N SER A 38 2.01 8.92 14.44
CA SER A 38 0.97 9.92 14.23
C SER A 38 1.17 10.62 12.89
N PHE A 39 0.08 10.83 12.16
CA PHE A 39 0.07 11.49 10.86
C PHE A 39 -0.99 12.59 10.85
N ASP A 40 -0.62 13.75 10.31
CA ASP A 40 -1.54 14.85 10.03
C ASP A 40 -1.81 14.89 8.52
N ASN A 41 -3.09 14.91 8.15
CA ASN A 41 -3.54 14.85 6.76
C ASN A 41 -4.48 16.02 6.48
N ILE A 42 -4.26 16.70 5.35
CA ILE A 42 -5.13 17.75 4.85
C ILE A 42 -5.52 17.41 3.41
N SER A 43 -6.82 17.37 3.13
CA SER A 43 -7.33 17.13 1.78
C SER A 43 -8.20 18.30 1.34
N PHE A 44 -8.12 18.65 0.07
CA PHE A 44 -8.87 19.73 -0.55
C PHE A 44 -9.42 19.29 -1.90
N ALA A 45 -10.66 19.71 -2.22
CA ALA A 45 -11.23 19.49 -3.53
C ALA A 45 -12.04 20.72 -3.99
N ALA A 46 -12.01 20.98 -5.28
CA ALA A 46 -12.82 22.01 -5.93
C ALA A 46 -13.34 21.50 -7.28
N SER A 47 -14.54 21.90 -7.64
CA SER A 47 -15.11 21.59 -8.94
C SER A 47 -15.84 22.80 -9.54
N LEU A 48 -15.88 22.85 -10.86
CA LEU A 48 -16.59 23.84 -11.63
C LEU A 48 -17.38 23.13 -12.74
N ASN A 49 -18.68 23.31 -12.72
CA ASN A 49 -19.57 22.92 -13.82
C ASN A 49 -20.03 24.16 -14.58
N ARG A 50 -20.14 24.10 -15.91
CA ARG A 50 -20.62 25.16 -16.73
C ARG A 50 -21.36 24.65 -17.96
N ASP A 51 -22.61 25.11 -18.10
CA ASP A 51 -23.39 24.97 -19.33
C ASP A 51 -22.80 25.87 -20.43
N LEU A 52 -22.45 25.28 -21.57
CA LEU A 52 -22.01 26.01 -22.77
C LEU A 52 -23.20 26.40 -23.65
N ASN A 53 -24.18 25.52 -23.75
CA ASN A 53 -25.48 25.72 -24.41
C ASN A 53 -26.49 24.65 -23.97
N ASP A 54 -27.66 24.58 -24.58
CA ASP A 54 -28.76 23.65 -24.22
C ASP A 54 -28.38 22.18 -24.33
N ASN A 55 -27.29 21.85 -25.03
CA ASN A 55 -26.89 20.47 -25.30
C ASN A 55 -25.49 20.09 -24.74
N PHE A 56 -24.69 21.08 -24.41
CA PHE A 56 -23.31 20.85 -23.94
C PHE A 56 -23.05 21.53 -22.60
N ASP A 57 -22.45 20.78 -21.71
CA ASP A 57 -21.82 21.28 -20.49
C ASP A 57 -20.39 20.72 -20.31
N ILE A 58 -19.63 21.43 -19.49
CA ILE A 58 -18.27 21.02 -19.12
C ILE A 58 -18.15 20.97 -17.61
N ASP A 59 -17.40 19.98 -17.16
CA ASP A 59 -17.00 19.82 -15.78
C ASP A 59 -15.49 19.91 -15.66
N PHE A 60 -15.02 20.58 -14.63
CA PHE A 60 -13.62 20.59 -14.25
C PHE A 60 -13.52 20.24 -12.76
N GLY A 61 -12.71 19.26 -12.44
CA GLY A 61 -12.39 18.81 -11.08
C GLY A 61 -10.90 18.96 -10.76
N PHE A 62 -10.63 19.37 -9.54
CA PHE A 62 -9.29 19.39 -8.96
C PHE A 62 -9.36 18.92 -7.52
N ALA A 63 -8.45 18.03 -7.12
CA ALA A 63 -8.34 17.59 -5.73
C ALA A 63 -6.89 17.30 -5.35
N VAL A 64 -6.54 17.66 -4.13
CA VAL A 64 -5.35 17.17 -3.44
C VAL A 64 -5.83 16.35 -2.26
N VAL A 65 -5.43 15.09 -2.20
CA VAL A 65 -5.88 14.13 -1.20
C VAL A 65 -4.69 13.49 -0.53
N GLU A 66 -4.58 13.66 0.79
CA GLU A 66 -3.57 13.00 1.60
C GLU A 66 -4.14 11.76 2.28
N ARG A 67 -3.36 10.68 2.29
CA ARG A 67 -3.68 9.41 2.93
C ARG A 67 -2.54 8.95 3.84
N ALA A 68 -2.82 8.79 5.12
CA ALA A 68 -1.88 8.14 6.03
C ALA A 68 -1.78 6.64 5.71
N PRO A 69 -0.59 6.03 5.87
CA PRO A 69 -0.45 4.59 5.81
C PRO A 69 -1.40 3.90 6.79
N SER A 70 -1.93 2.75 6.41
CA SER A 70 -2.74 1.92 7.30
C SER A 70 -1.87 1.18 8.33
N ALA A 71 -2.48 0.62 9.37
CA ALA A 71 -1.74 -0.19 10.34
C ALA A 71 -1.14 -1.45 9.70
N THR A 72 -1.82 -2.05 8.71
CA THR A 72 -1.30 -3.19 7.95
C THR A 72 -0.06 -2.79 7.14
N GLU A 73 -0.10 -1.67 6.42
CA GLU A 73 1.02 -1.19 5.62
C GLU A 73 2.26 -0.87 6.49
N LEU A 74 2.05 -0.48 7.75
CA LEU A 74 3.14 -0.14 8.68
C LEU A 74 3.67 -1.34 9.47
N PHE A 75 2.79 -2.24 9.93
CA PHE A 75 3.11 -3.20 11.00
C PHE A 75 2.79 -4.65 10.66
N MET A 76 2.35 -4.96 9.43
CA MET A 76 2.13 -6.35 9.04
C MET A 76 3.46 -7.11 9.12
N ASN A 77 3.42 -8.31 9.70
CA ASN A 77 4.53 -9.25 9.67
C ASN A 77 3.94 -10.66 9.81
N GLY A 78 3.58 -11.27 8.67
CA GLY A 78 2.92 -12.57 8.75
C GLY A 78 2.25 -13.03 7.46
N PRO A 79 1.76 -14.28 7.46
CA PRO A 79 1.17 -14.91 6.29
C PRO A 79 -0.20 -14.32 5.96
N HIS A 80 -0.38 -13.98 4.70
CA HIS A 80 -1.67 -13.64 4.08
C HIS A 80 -2.08 -14.76 3.11
N LEU A 81 -2.71 -15.79 3.63
CA LEU A 81 -3.00 -17.02 2.90
C LEU A 81 -3.89 -16.83 1.66
N ALA A 82 -4.75 -15.82 1.66
CA ALA A 82 -5.61 -15.53 0.51
C ALA A 82 -4.82 -15.07 -0.72
N THR A 83 -3.67 -14.43 -0.53
CA THR A 83 -2.76 -13.96 -1.61
C THR A 83 -1.55 -14.85 -1.79
N GLN A 84 -1.38 -15.87 -0.94
CA GLN A 84 -0.20 -16.74 -0.89
C GLN A 84 1.10 -15.93 -0.68
N ARG A 85 1.04 -14.90 0.18
CA ARG A 85 2.16 -14.04 0.51
C ARG A 85 2.46 -14.06 2.00
N PHE A 86 3.72 -13.88 2.33
CA PHE A 86 4.14 -13.39 3.64
C PHE A 86 4.38 -11.89 3.50
N GLU A 87 3.52 -11.09 4.13
CA GLU A 87 3.51 -9.64 3.97
C GLU A 87 4.27 -8.97 5.10
N VAL A 88 5.20 -8.08 4.73
CA VAL A 88 6.02 -7.30 5.66
C VAL A 88 5.68 -5.82 5.53
N GLY A 89 5.23 -5.23 6.63
CA GLY A 89 4.97 -3.81 6.75
C GLY A 89 6.26 -2.98 6.78
N ASN A 90 6.10 -1.68 6.52
CA ASN A 90 7.22 -0.76 6.54
C ASN A 90 6.93 0.43 7.43
N THR A 91 7.60 0.48 8.59
CA THR A 91 7.43 1.56 9.57
C THR A 91 7.96 2.92 9.09
N ASN A 92 8.69 2.97 7.97
CA ASN A 92 9.23 4.22 7.41
C ASN A 92 8.32 4.89 6.39
N LEU A 93 7.12 4.32 6.12
CA LEU A 93 6.17 4.91 5.20
C LEU A 93 5.74 6.31 5.65
N SER A 94 5.64 7.21 4.67
CA SER A 94 5.17 8.58 4.79
C SER A 94 3.72 8.69 4.30
N VAL A 95 3.11 9.86 4.51
CA VAL A 95 1.81 10.21 3.93
C VAL A 95 1.89 10.15 2.41
N GLU A 96 0.91 9.50 1.78
CA GLU A 96 0.67 9.50 0.34
C GLU A 96 -0.12 10.76 -0.02
N GLU A 97 0.35 11.53 -1.02
CA GLU A 97 -0.36 12.69 -1.54
C GLU A 97 -0.74 12.46 -3.01
N SER A 98 -2.01 12.59 -3.32
CA SER A 98 -2.58 12.42 -4.65
C SER A 98 -3.13 13.76 -5.16
N THR A 99 -2.58 14.26 -6.28
CA THR A 99 -3.07 15.43 -7.00
C THR A 99 -3.85 15.01 -8.23
N ASN A 100 -5.14 15.29 -8.25
CA ASN A 100 -6.09 14.85 -9.27
C ASN A 100 -6.60 16.02 -10.10
N PHE A 101 -6.60 15.86 -11.41
CA PHE A 101 -7.27 16.72 -12.38
C PHE A 101 -8.24 15.90 -13.22
N GLU A 102 -9.42 16.42 -13.42
CA GLU A 102 -10.44 15.84 -14.29
C GLU A 102 -11.10 16.92 -15.14
N PHE A 103 -11.29 16.65 -16.41
CA PHE A 103 -12.02 17.48 -17.33
C PHE A 103 -12.99 16.63 -18.15
N THR A 104 -14.27 16.98 -18.09
CA THR A 104 -15.34 16.25 -18.78
C THR A 104 -16.13 17.21 -19.70
N VAL A 105 -16.45 16.73 -20.89
CA VAL A 105 -17.38 17.35 -21.82
C VAL A 105 -18.59 16.44 -21.97
N ASN A 106 -19.77 16.95 -21.62
CA ASN A 106 -21.03 16.25 -21.76
C ASN A 106 -21.84 16.78 -22.92
N TYR A 107 -22.49 15.87 -23.63
CA TYR A 107 -23.48 16.18 -24.65
C TYR A 107 -24.78 15.46 -24.35
N ASN A 108 -25.91 16.19 -24.41
CA ASN A 108 -27.22 15.61 -24.22
C ASN A 108 -28.24 16.28 -25.20
N ASN A 109 -28.86 15.45 -26.04
CA ASN A 109 -29.89 15.93 -26.95
C ASN A 109 -30.89 14.82 -27.28
N GLU A 110 -32.19 15.08 -27.04
CA GLU A 110 -33.33 14.23 -27.41
C GLU A 110 -33.16 12.73 -27.02
N GLY A 111 -32.62 12.48 -25.81
CA GLY A 111 -32.39 11.14 -25.29
C GLY A 111 -31.10 10.46 -25.77
N THR A 112 -30.28 11.14 -26.58
CA THR A 112 -28.91 10.73 -26.89
C THR A 112 -27.96 11.47 -25.97
N TYR A 113 -27.07 10.76 -25.31
CA TYR A 113 -26.03 11.36 -24.47
C TYR A 113 -24.63 10.82 -24.83
N SER A 114 -23.64 11.66 -24.66
CA SER A 114 -22.25 11.25 -24.65
C SER A 114 -21.46 12.07 -23.65
N SER A 115 -20.44 11.43 -23.07
CA SER A 115 -19.50 12.07 -22.15
C SER A 115 -18.09 11.68 -22.56
N PHE A 116 -17.21 12.67 -22.63
CA PHE A 116 -15.79 12.50 -22.85
C PHE A 116 -15.05 13.08 -21.65
N THR A 117 -14.31 12.23 -20.95
CA THR A 117 -13.52 12.61 -19.77
C THR A 117 -12.05 12.38 -20.02
N MET A 118 -11.22 13.32 -19.61
CA MET A 118 -9.76 13.19 -19.45
C MET A 118 -9.41 13.37 -18.00
N TYR A 119 -8.51 12.54 -17.48
CA TYR A 119 -8.02 12.67 -16.11
C TYR A 119 -6.50 12.47 -16.04
N SER A 120 -5.91 13.11 -15.04
CA SER A 120 -4.53 12.92 -14.62
C SER A 120 -4.47 12.89 -13.10
N ASN A 121 -3.77 11.89 -12.56
CA ASN A 121 -3.53 11.74 -11.13
C ASN A 121 -2.04 11.51 -10.91
N SER A 122 -1.37 12.47 -10.25
CA SER A 122 0.01 12.36 -9.79
C SER A 122 0.01 12.02 -8.31
N VAL A 123 0.67 10.94 -7.94
CA VAL A 123 0.73 10.46 -6.56
C VAL A 123 2.17 10.44 -6.08
N ASP A 124 2.45 11.27 -5.07
CA ASP A 124 3.70 11.23 -4.34
C ASP A 124 3.61 10.20 -3.21
N ASN A 125 4.68 9.41 -3.04
CA ASN A 125 4.75 8.36 -2.03
C ASN A 125 3.63 7.31 -2.15
N TYR A 126 3.25 6.92 -3.38
CA TYR A 126 2.26 5.86 -3.62
C TYR A 126 2.69 4.57 -2.92
N ILE A 127 1.83 4.04 -2.03
CA ILE A 127 2.12 2.84 -1.26
C ILE A 127 1.62 1.62 -2.02
N TYR A 128 2.51 0.65 -2.24
CA TYR A 128 2.19 -0.60 -2.92
C TYR A 128 2.92 -1.78 -2.27
N LEU A 129 2.40 -2.97 -2.52
CA LEU A 129 3.02 -4.22 -2.12
C LEU A 129 3.89 -4.73 -3.27
N MET A 130 5.15 -5.01 -3.00
CA MET A 130 6.13 -5.52 -3.96
C MET A 130 6.52 -6.95 -3.57
N ASP A 131 6.35 -7.88 -4.50
CA ASP A 131 6.84 -9.24 -4.34
C ASP A 131 8.36 -9.26 -4.53
N GLU A 132 9.10 -9.93 -3.64
CA GLU A 132 10.53 -10.16 -3.84
C GLU A 132 10.75 -11.19 -4.95
N SER A 133 11.70 -10.92 -5.83
CA SER A 133 12.09 -11.87 -6.87
C SER A 133 12.96 -12.97 -6.27
N GLU A 134 12.87 -14.19 -6.83
CA GLU A 134 13.73 -15.31 -6.40
C GLU A 134 15.24 -15.00 -6.52
N GLU A 135 15.62 -14.07 -7.44
CA GLU A 135 17.01 -13.64 -7.63
C GLU A 135 17.51 -12.72 -6.47
N GLU A 136 16.61 -11.93 -5.85
CA GLU A 136 16.97 -11.09 -4.70
C GLU A 136 17.07 -11.93 -3.41
N HIS A 137 16.34 -13.03 -3.33
CA HIS A 137 16.41 -13.97 -2.22
C HIS A 137 17.76 -14.70 -2.14
N GLU A 138 18.36 -15.09 -3.28
CA GLU A 138 19.64 -15.79 -3.33
C GLU A 138 20.83 -14.90 -2.88
N GLU A 139 20.75 -13.56 -3.06
CA GLU A 139 21.82 -12.65 -2.61
C GLU A 139 21.80 -12.40 -1.09
N HIS A 140 20.65 -12.57 -0.44
CA HIS A 140 20.53 -12.44 1.02
C HIS A 140 20.90 -13.73 1.77
N ASP A 141 20.69 -14.89 1.15
CA ASP A 141 20.96 -16.20 1.76
C ASP A 141 22.46 -16.49 1.97
N GLU A 142 23.37 -15.77 1.27
CA GLU A 142 24.83 -15.97 1.47
C GLU A 142 25.35 -15.35 2.79
N GLU A 143 24.57 -14.49 3.49
CA GLU A 143 24.99 -13.89 4.76
C GLU A 143 24.27 -14.44 6.00
N HIS A 144 23.18 -15.21 5.83
CA HIS A 144 22.41 -15.80 6.94
C HIS A 144 22.00 -17.24 6.63
N GLU A 145 22.91 -18.18 6.88
CA GLU A 145 22.58 -19.60 6.93
C GLU A 145 21.91 -19.92 8.27
N GLU A 146 20.68 -19.53 8.56
CA GLU A 146 19.83 -20.21 9.56
C GLU A 146 18.59 -19.35 9.86
N GLY A 147 17.40 -19.84 9.54
CA GLY A 147 16.13 -19.22 9.95
C GLY A 147 15.04 -19.06 8.88
N HIS A 148 14.95 -19.92 7.86
CA HIS A 148 14.00 -19.76 6.74
C HIS A 148 12.81 -20.74 6.71
N ASP A 149 12.41 -21.33 7.84
CA ASP A 149 11.32 -22.32 7.84
C ASP A 149 9.90 -21.74 7.93
N ASP A 150 9.71 -20.45 8.23
CA ASP A 150 8.37 -19.88 8.44
C ASP A 150 7.63 -19.46 7.17
N HIS A 151 8.28 -19.48 5.99
CA HIS A 151 7.70 -19.01 4.73
C HIS A 151 7.36 -20.14 3.74
N GLU A 152 7.32 -21.41 4.16
CA GLU A 152 7.09 -22.56 3.27
C GLU A 152 5.97 -22.34 2.27
N GLY A 153 6.35 -22.03 1.00
CA GLY A 153 5.43 -21.87 -0.12
C GLY A 153 4.71 -20.53 -0.22
N LEU A 154 5.11 -19.52 0.54
CA LEU A 154 4.60 -18.15 0.44
C LEU A 154 5.63 -17.24 -0.23
N THR A 155 5.17 -16.33 -1.10
CA THR A 155 6.02 -15.29 -1.68
C THR A 155 6.21 -14.17 -0.67
N LEU A 156 7.46 -13.80 -0.37
CA LEU A 156 7.75 -12.64 0.47
C LEU A 156 7.35 -11.36 -0.26
N ALA A 157 6.65 -10.46 0.42
CA ALA A 157 6.16 -9.22 -0.16
C ALA A 157 6.27 -8.06 0.84
N ASN A 158 6.91 -6.98 0.40
CA ASN A 158 7.20 -5.81 1.22
C ASN A 158 6.35 -4.60 0.81
N PHE A 159 5.86 -3.83 1.80
CA PHE A 159 5.23 -2.54 1.53
C PHE A 159 6.28 -1.47 1.23
N MET A 160 6.16 -0.90 0.02
CA MET A 160 7.09 0.08 -0.53
C MET A 160 6.38 1.37 -0.89
N GLN A 161 7.17 2.44 -1.12
CA GLN A 161 6.67 3.72 -1.63
C GLN A 161 7.44 4.17 -2.86
N GLN A 162 6.70 4.66 -3.86
CA GLN A 162 7.26 5.26 -5.07
C GLN A 162 6.28 6.27 -5.65
N ASN A 163 6.77 7.30 -6.35
CA ASN A 163 5.90 8.19 -7.08
C ASN A 163 5.25 7.48 -8.27
N ALA A 164 3.96 7.76 -8.50
CA ALA A 164 3.19 7.16 -9.58
C ALA A 164 2.37 8.23 -10.32
N GLU A 165 2.16 8.01 -11.62
CA GLU A 165 1.32 8.85 -12.46
C GLU A 165 0.28 7.97 -13.17
N PHE A 166 -0.97 8.42 -13.16
CA PHE A 166 -2.09 7.76 -13.84
C PHE A 166 -2.78 8.78 -14.74
N GLU A 167 -2.83 8.49 -16.03
CA GLU A 167 -3.52 9.32 -17.00
C GLU A 167 -4.47 8.46 -17.82
N GLY A 168 -5.59 9.02 -18.20
CA GLY A 168 -6.52 8.28 -19.02
C GLY A 168 -7.61 9.14 -19.65
N VAL A 169 -8.34 8.49 -20.57
CA VAL A 169 -9.51 9.03 -21.23
C VAL A 169 -10.64 8.03 -21.20
N GLU A 170 -11.85 8.53 -21.01
CA GLU A 170 -13.08 7.73 -21.05
C GLU A 170 -14.05 8.33 -22.06
N LEU A 171 -14.75 7.48 -22.80
CA LEU A 171 -15.84 7.86 -23.68
C LEU A 171 -17.06 7.02 -23.35
N GLN A 172 -18.16 7.68 -23.04
CA GLN A 172 -19.47 7.06 -22.85
C GLN A 172 -20.44 7.57 -23.93
N VAL A 173 -21.20 6.68 -24.52
CA VAL A 173 -22.25 7.02 -25.48
C VAL A 173 -23.48 6.16 -25.19
N GLY A 174 -24.64 6.78 -25.18
CA GLY A 174 -25.89 6.08 -24.95
C GLY A 174 -27.10 6.77 -25.58
N ARG A 175 -28.22 6.04 -25.60
CA ARG A 175 -29.49 6.52 -26.16
C ARG A 175 -30.67 5.99 -25.35
#